data_aa9f27a5b83e661581744efa9dfa5ef7
#
_entry.id   aa9f27a5b83e661581744efa9dfa5ef7
#
_cell.length_a   1.000
_cell.length_b   1.000
_cell.length_c   1.000
_cell.angle_alpha   90.00
_cell.angle_beta   90.00
_cell.angle_gamma   90.00
#
_symmetry.space_group_name_H-M   'P 1'
#
loop_
_entity.id
_entity.type
_entity.pdbx_description
1 polymer ?
#
loop_
_entity_poly.entity_id
_entity_poly.type
_entity_poly.pdbx_seq_one_letter_code
_entity_poly.pdbx_strand_id
1 'polypeptide(L)'
;MPLFYAETMSSSASSVSSATSSSPAERAPRGTLTPGTLSPERHVPASIERPEYLFHDGPERVTASEVKDAETIDRIRVAGRLAARALAEAAKAITPGVTTDELDRIAHEYLCDHGAYPSCLGYMGFPKSICTSINEV
;
A
#
# COMPACT_ATOMS: atom_id res chain seq x y z
N MET A 1 23.19 -20.22 -5.28
CA MET A 1 22.98 -21.53 -5.91
C MET A 1 21.51 -21.73 -6.14
N PRO A 2 21.09 -22.18 -7.35
CA PRO A 2 21.12 -21.40 -8.59
C PRO A 2 19.71 -21.04 -9.10
N LEU A 3 19.73 -20.06 -9.97
CA LEU A 3 18.82 -19.79 -11.09
C LEU A 3 18.31 -21.07 -11.79
N PHE A 4 17.03 -21.07 -12.18
CA PHE A 4 16.59 -21.82 -13.34
C PHE A 4 15.81 -20.91 -14.29
N TYR A 5 16.49 -20.57 -15.34
CA TYR A 5 16.00 -20.14 -16.64
C TYR A 5 15.72 -21.39 -17.44
N ALA A 6 14.57 -21.52 -18.06
CA ALA A 6 14.35 -22.49 -19.12
C ALA A 6 13.50 -21.85 -20.21
N GLU A 7 14.19 -21.52 -21.29
CA GLU A 7 13.61 -21.28 -22.60
C GLU A 7 13.03 -22.57 -23.17
N THR A 8 11.90 -22.47 -23.84
CA THR A 8 11.64 -23.32 -25.03
C THR A 8 10.84 -22.51 -26.04
N MET A 9 11.51 -22.17 -27.09
CA MET A 9 10.95 -21.73 -28.36
C MET A 9 10.23 -22.93 -29.02
N SER A 10 9.02 -22.76 -29.49
CA SER A 10 8.51 -23.54 -30.62
C SER A 10 7.64 -22.66 -31.50
N SER A 11 8.10 -22.51 -32.71
CA SER A 11 7.50 -21.85 -33.86
C SER A 11 6.36 -22.70 -34.43
N SER A 12 5.22 -22.09 -34.70
CA SER A 12 4.43 -22.49 -35.89
C SER A 12 3.54 -21.33 -36.30
N ALA A 13 3.78 -20.86 -37.52
CA ALA A 13 2.96 -19.91 -38.24
C ALA A 13 1.69 -20.60 -38.76
N SER A 14 0.57 -19.90 -38.75
CA SER A 14 -0.37 -19.75 -39.87
C SER A 14 -1.70 -19.14 -39.44
N SER A 15 -2.06 -18.16 -40.03
CA SER A 15 -3.22 -17.73 -40.79
C SER A 15 -3.80 -16.39 -40.35
N VAL A 16 -3.68 -15.49 -41.30
CA VAL A 16 -4.29 -14.16 -41.37
C VAL A 16 -5.80 -14.30 -41.35
N SER A 17 -6.48 -13.68 -40.40
CA SER A 17 -7.89 -13.41 -40.49
C SER A 17 -8.16 -11.96 -40.12
N SER A 18 -8.81 -11.29 -41.04
CA SER A 18 -9.30 -9.91 -41.12
C SER A 18 -9.51 -9.21 -39.79
N ALA A 19 -8.76 -8.13 -39.63
CA ALA A 19 -8.95 -7.14 -38.57
C ALA A 19 -10.32 -6.44 -38.74
N THR A 20 -11.23 -6.71 -37.83
CA THR A 20 -12.37 -5.84 -37.58
C THR A 20 -11.84 -4.66 -36.78
N SER A 21 -11.83 -3.48 -37.40
CA SER A 21 -11.53 -2.20 -36.79
C SER A 21 -12.53 -1.96 -35.64
N SER A 22 -12.14 -2.30 -34.43
CA SER A 22 -12.82 -1.82 -33.23
C SER A 22 -12.46 -0.34 -33.05
N SER A 23 -13.45 0.50 -33.24
CA SER A 23 -13.43 1.92 -32.88
C SER A 23 -12.87 2.08 -31.48
N PRO A 24 -11.98 3.06 -31.20
CA PRO A 24 -11.52 3.31 -29.85
C PRO A 24 -12.75 3.60 -28.99
N ALA A 25 -12.97 2.78 -27.97
CA ALA A 25 -14.03 3.00 -27.01
C ALA A 25 -13.90 4.44 -26.50
N GLU A 26 -14.93 5.23 -26.75
CA GLU A 26 -15.04 6.61 -26.31
C GLU A 26 -14.87 6.62 -24.78
N ARG A 27 -13.72 7.15 -24.37
CA ARG A 27 -13.35 7.24 -22.94
C ARG A 27 -14.36 8.18 -22.29
N ALA A 28 -15.24 7.64 -21.45
CA ALA A 28 -16.20 8.44 -20.70
C ALA A 28 -15.48 9.65 -20.06
N PRO A 29 -16.08 10.86 -20.08
CA PRO A 29 -15.46 12.02 -19.47
C PRO A 29 -15.13 11.69 -18.00
N ARG A 30 -13.88 11.86 -17.62
CA ARG A 30 -13.42 11.64 -16.24
C ARG A 30 -14.18 12.64 -15.36
N GLY A 31 -15.16 12.14 -14.62
CA GLY A 31 -15.84 12.94 -13.62
C GLY A 31 -14.81 13.44 -12.61
N THR A 32 -14.96 14.66 -12.12
CA THR A 32 -14.17 15.16 -11.00
C THR A 32 -14.38 14.24 -9.81
N LEU A 33 -13.30 13.65 -9.28
CA LEU A 33 -13.37 12.84 -8.08
C LEU A 33 -13.78 13.76 -6.92
N THR A 34 -14.89 13.43 -6.29
CA THR A 34 -15.33 14.13 -5.08
C THR A 34 -14.89 13.32 -3.86
N PRO A 35 -14.42 14.00 -2.80
CA PRO A 35 -14.08 13.33 -1.55
C PRO A 35 -15.28 12.53 -1.03
N GLY A 36 -15.05 11.29 -0.64
CA GLY A 36 -16.03 10.47 0.07
C GLY A 36 -16.17 10.91 1.54
N THR A 37 -17.07 10.24 2.25
CA THR A 37 -17.18 10.41 3.70
C THR A 37 -16.03 9.69 4.38
N LEU A 38 -15.24 10.41 5.17
CA LEU A 38 -14.19 9.82 5.98
C LEU A 38 -14.78 9.25 7.28
N SER A 39 -14.46 8.00 7.61
CA SER A 39 -14.71 7.48 8.95
C SER A 39 -13.83 8.20 9.99
N PRO A 40 -14.22 8.22 11.27
CA PRO A 40 -13.36 8.72 12.33
C PRO A 40 -11.98 8.06 12.34
N GLU A 41 -11.00 8.73 12.95
CA GLU A 41 -9.68 8.16 13.16
C GLU A 41 -9.79 6.85 13.95
N ARG A 42 -9.07 5.82 13.50
CA ARG A 42 -9.11 4.51 14.13
C ARG A 42 -8.26 4.49 15.39
N HIS A 43 -8.78 3.82 16.40
CA HIS A 43 -8.11 3.68 17.68
C HIS A 43 -6.89 2.75 17.57
N VAL A 44 -5.74 3.21 18.06
CA VAL A 44 -4.55 2.38 18.24
C VAL A 44 -4.45 2.01 19.74
N PRO A 45 -4.26 0.74 20.10
CA PRO A 45 -4.11 0.30 21.49
C PRO A 45 -3.01 1.09 22.24
N ALA A 46 -3.24 1.38 23.51
CA ALA A 46 -2.28 2.14 24.33
C ALA A 46 -0.96 1.39 24.58
N SER A 47 -0.96 0.07 24.40
CA SER A 47 0.25 -0.76 24.49
C SER A 47 1.22 -0.57 23.31
N ILE A 48 0.78 0.05 22.23
CA ILE A 48 1.61 0.34 21.06
C ILE A 48 2.24 1.71 21.23
N GLU A 49 3.56 1.75 21.16
CA GLU A 49 4.34 2.98 21.26
C GLU A 49 3.94 3.96 20.15
N ARG A 50 3.79 5.22 20.52
CA ARG A 50 3.44 6.31 19.61
C ARG A 50 4.71 6.90 19.01
N PRO A 51 4.76 7.13 17.67
CA PRO A 51 5.88 7.83 17.07
C PRO A 51 5.93 9.31 17.49
N GLU A 52 7.13 9.88 17.51
CA GLU A 52 7.39 11.23 18.00
C GLU A 52 6.65 12.31 17.21
N TYR A 53 6.46 12.13 15.90
CA TYR A 53 5.79 13.12 15.05
C TYR A 53 4.33 13.41 15.43
N LEU A 54 3.72 12.59 16.31
CA LEU A 54 2.38 12.87 16.84
C LEU A 54 2.39 13.98 17.91
N PHE A 55 3.56 14.29 18.46
CA PHE A 55 3.73 15.26 19.54
C PHE A 55 4.36 16.57 19.08
N HIS A 56 4.67 16.67 17.77
CA HIS A 56 5.33 17.84 17.16
C HIS A 56 4.66 18.18 15.81
N ASP A 57 4.95 19.35 15.27
CA ASP A 57 4.49 19.79 13.94
C ASP A 57 5.29 19.10 12.80
N GLY A 58 5.32 17.78 12.81
CA GLY A 58 6.02 16.96 11.82
C GLY A 58 7.21 16.18 12.42
N PRO A 59 7.90 15.38 11.61
CA PRO A 59 9.02 14.57 12.07
C PRO A 59 10.22 15.45 12.46
N GLU A 60 10.90 15.05 13.54
CA GLU A 60 12.15 15.68 13.92
C GLU A 60 13.21 15.51 12.82
N ARG A 61 14.12 16.48 12.75
CA ARG A 61 15.23 16.41 11.80
C ARG A 61 16.12 15.22 12.15
N VAL A 62 16.20 14.24 11.24
CA VAL A 62 17.05 13.06 11.43
C VAL A 62 18.51 13.50 11.43
N THR A 63 19.15 13.41 12.61
CA THR A 63 20.60 13.66 12.80
C THR A 63 21.42 12.37 12.79
N ALA A 64 20.74 11.21 12.76
CA ALA A 64 21.39 9.90 12.77
C ALA A 64 22.10 9.61 11.44
N SER A 65 23.15 8.79 11.50
CA SER A 65 23.87 8.33 10.31
C SER A 65 22.93 7.65 9.31
N GLU A 66 23.11 7.91 8.02
CA GLU A 66 22.41 7.19 6.95
C GLU A 66 22.83 5.71 6.90
N VAL A 67 24.08 5.42 7.27
CA VAL A 67 24.59 4.04 7.39
C VAL A 67 24.07 3.43 8.69
N LYS A 68 23.28 2.39 8.59
CA LYS A 68 22.68 1.69 9.73
C LYS A 68 23.53 0.48 10.13
N ASP A 69 23.57 0.20 11.43
CA ASP A 69 24.19 -1.01 11.94
C ASP A 69 23.33 -2.26 11.68
N ALA A 70 23.89 -3.43 11.93
CA ALA A 70 23.24 -4.70 11.65
C ALA A 70 21.93 -4.88 12.46
N GLU A 71 21.90 -4.44 13.72
CA GLU A 71 20.72 -4.54 14.58
C GLU A 71 19.58 -3.67 14.05
N THR A 72 19.89 -2.43 13.66
CA THR A 72 18.91 -1.52 13.05
C THR A 72 18.39 -2.08 11.74
N ILE A 73 19.27 -2.66 10.90
CA ILE A 73 18.85 -3.30 9.65
C ILE A 73 17.89 -4.47 9.91
N ASP A 74 18.16 -5.29 10.92
CA ASP A 74 17.28 -6.41 11.25
C ASP A 74 15.90 -5.94 11.76
N ARG A 75 15.86 -4.87 12.55
CA ARG A 75 14.59 -4.22 12.96
C ARG A 75 13.81 -3.68 11.74
N ILE A 76 14.49 -3.03 10.81
CA ILE A 76 13.87 -2.56 9.55
C ILE A 76 13.31 -3.73 8.73
N ARG A 77 14.03 -4.85 8.67
CA ARG A 77 13.56 -6.07 7.98
C ARG A 77 12.29 -6.66 8.63
N VAL A 78 12.21 -6.64 9.96
CA VAL A 78 11.01 -7.08 10.69
C VAL A 78 9.83 -6.19 10.35
N ALA A 79 10.00 -4.87 10.46
CA ALA A 79 8.96 -3.89 10.12
C ALA A 79 8.50 -4.01 8.65
N GLY A 80 9.46 -4.15 7.73
CA GLY A 80 9.17 -4.31 6.30
C GLY A 80 8.37 -5.57 5.99
N ARG A 81 8.69 -6.71 6.63
CA ARG A 81 7.90 -7.93 6.50
C ARG A 81 6.47 -7.76 7.02
N LEU A 82 6.31 -7.06 8.13
CA LEU A 82 4.99 -6.80 8.70
C LEU A 82 4.15 -5.89 7.78
N ALA A 83 4.74 -4.82 7.27
CA ALA A 83 4.09 -3.93 6.31
C ALA A 83 3.66 -4.68 5.03
N ALA A 84 4.53 -5.53 4.48
CA ALA A 84 4.21 -6.35 3.31
C ALA A 84 3.03 -7.32 3.57
N ARG A 85 2.95 -7.90 4.77
CA ARG A 85 1.83 -8.76 5.16
C ARG A 85 0.54 -7.96 5.33
N ALA A 86 0.58 -6.79 5.95
CA ALA A 86 -0.58 -5.92 6.09
C ALA A 86 -1.17 -5.54 4.72
N LEU A 87 -0.30 -5.20 3.76
CA LEU A 87 -0.71 -4.93 2.38
C LEU A 87 -1.32 -6.17 1.72
N ALA A 88 -0.75 -7.36 1.94
CA ALA A 88 -1.28 -8.61 1.40
C ALA A 88 -2.66 -8.94 1.98
N GLU A 89 -2.92 -8.66 3.27
CA GLU A 89 -4.24 -8.84 3.88
C GLU A 89 -5.26 -7.87 3.27
N ALA A 90 -4.92 -6.58 3.17
CA ALA A 90 -5.79 -5.60 2.52
C ALA A 90 -6.08 -5.97 1.05
N ALA A 91 -5.07 -6.47 0.33
CA ALA A 91 -5.22 -6.88 -1.07
C ALA A 91 -6.24 -8.01 -1.28
N LYS A 92 -6.43 -8.92 -0.31
CA LYS A 92 -7.43 -9.99 -0.38
C LYS A 92 -8.87 -9.47 -0.42
N ALA A 93 -9.10 -8.27 0.11
CA ALA A 93 -10.41 -7.64 0.15
C ALA A 93 -10.72 -6.80 -1.10
N ILE A 94 -9.77 -6.67 -2.04
CA ILE A 94 -9.97 -5.87 -3.26
C ILE A 94 -10.95 -6.58 -4.17
N THR A 95 -12.17 -6.04 -4.21
CA THR A 95 -13.25 -6.50 -5.08
C THR A 95 -14.02 -5.28 -5.59
N PRO A 96 -14.77 -5.41 -6.70
CA PRO A 96 -15.63 -4.32 -7.15
C PRO A 96 -16.59 -3.86 -6.04
N GLY A 97 -16.56 -2.57 -5.72
CA GLY A 97 -17.40 -1.97 -4.68
C GLY A 97 -16.76 -1.86 -3.30
N VAL A 98 -15.57 -2.45 -3.06
CA VAL A 98 -14.85 -2.21 -1.82
C VAL A 98 -14.45 -0.72 -1.71
N THR A 99 -14.53 -0.18 -0.50
CA THR A 99 -14.10 1.20 -0.24
C THR A 99 -12.64 1.24 0.19
N THR A 100 -11.96 2.36 -0.07
CA THR A 100 -10.60 2.60 0.44
C THR A 100 -10.57 2.61 1.97
N ASP A 101 -11.67 3.02 2.62
CA ASP A 101 -11.81 3.00 4.08
C ASP A 101 -11.84 1.57 4.65
N GLU A 102 -12.43 0.62 3.93
CA GLU A 102 -12.40 -0.79 4.34
C GLU A 102 -11.00 -1.39 4.21
N LEU A 103 -10.26 -1.06 3.14
CA LEU A 103 -8.87 -1.48 2.99
C LEU A 103 -7.99 -0.89 4.09
N ASP A 104 -8.23 0.38 4.45
CA ASP A 104 -7.57 1.03 5.57
C ASP A 104 -7.86 0.32 6.90
N ARG A 105 -9.12 -0.06 7.15
CA ARG A 105 -9.50 -0.81 8.34
C ARG A 105 -8.74 -2.12 8.47
N ILE A 106 -8.69 -2.90 7.40
CA ILE A 106 -8.00 -4.20 7.41
C ILE A 106 -6.51 -4.03 7.69
N ALA A 107 -5.85 -3.10 7.02
CA ALA A 107 -4.44 -2.85 7.24
C ALA A 107 -4.15 -2.31 8.65
N HIS A 108 -4.99 -1.40 9.14
CA HIS A 108 -4.90 -0.84 10.49
C HIS A 108 -4.97 -1.92 11.56
N GLU A 109 -6.04 -2.72 11.52
CA GLU A 109 -6.27 -3.80 12.48
C GLU A 109 -5.13 -4.81 12.45
N TYR A 110 -4.71 -5.23 11.25
CA TYR A 110 -3.59 -6.15 11.10
C TYR A 110 -2.30 -5.63 11.74
N LEU A 111 -1.94 -4.37 11.51
CA LEU A 111 -0.74 -3.77 12.10
C LEU A 111 -0.85 -3.68 13.63
N CYS A 112 -1.99 -3.22 14.15
CA CYS A 112 -2.22 -3.10 15.57
C CYS A 112 -2.21 -4.46 16.29
N ASP A 113 -2.82 -5.49 15.70
CA ASP A 113 -2.82 -6.86 16.25
C ASP A 113 -1.42 -7.47 16.34
N HIS A 114 -0.50 -6.98 15.51
CA HIS A 114 0.92 -7.36 15.54
C HIS A 114 1.81 -6.37 16.32
N GLY A 115 1.21 -5.47 17.10
CA GLY A 115 1.93 -4.56 17.98
C GLY A 115 2.64 -3.41 17.26
N ALA A 116 2.26 -3.10 16.01
CA ALA A 116 2.87 -2.04 15.25
C ALA A 116 1.95 -0.83 15.07
N TYR A 117 2.53 0.37 15.17
CA TYR A 117 1.84 1.60 14.85
C TYR A 117 1.78 1.80 13.32
N PRO A 118 0.59 2.08 12.73
CA PRO A 118 0.49 2.42 11.31
C PRO A 118 1.13 3.77 11.02
N SER A 119 2.31 3.80 10.42
CA SER A 119 3.16 4.99 10.32
C SER A 119 2.58 6.16 9.51
N CYS A 120 1.56 5.92 8.68
CA CYS A 120 0.87 7.02 7.99
C CYS A 120 -0.11 7.76 8.89
N LEU A 121 -0.66 7.08 9.93
CA LEU A 121 -1.69 7.64 10.79
C LEU A 121 -1.12 8.79 11.64
N GLY A 122 -1.76 9.95 11.55
CA GLY A 122 -1.35 11.16 12.26
C GLY A 122 -0.13 11.86 11.66
N TYR A 123 0.60 11.25 10.72
CA TYR A 123 1.74 11.92 10.08
C TYR A 123 1.27 13.18 9.33
N MET A 124 1.75 14.35 9.77
CA MET A 124 1.31 15.66 9.25
C MET A 124 -0.22 15.82 9.21
N GLY A 125 -0.92 15.23 10.17
CA GLY A 125 -2.39 15.27 10.25
C GLY A 125 -3.12 14.31 9.31
N PHE A 126 -2.42 13.36 8.68
CA PHE A 126 -3.07 12.38 7.82
C PHE A 126 -3.94 11.40 8.63
N PRO A 127 -5.24 11.27 8.34
CA PRO A 127 -6.20 10.62 9.25
C PRO A 127 -6.34 9.11 9.04
N LYS A 128 -5.50 8.49 8.20
CA LYS A 128 -5.62 7.08 7.80
C LYS A 128 -4.31 6.32 7.95
N SER A 129 -4.40 5.01 8.00
CA SER A 129 -3.26 4.11 8.23
C SER A 129 -2.49 3.76 6.97
N ILE A 130 -3.14 3.85 5.81
CA ILE A 130 -2.55 3.60 4.50
C ILE A 130 -2.93 4.69 3.50
N CYS A 131 -2.08 4.86 2.50
CA CYS A 131 -2.41 5.63 1.31
C CYS A 131 -2.92 4.70 0.22
N THR A 132 -3.97 5.13 -0.48
CA THR A 132 -4.54 4.39 -1.60
C THR A 132 -4.58 5.29 -2.82
N SER A 133 -4.13 4.76 -3.95
CA SER A 133 -4.19 5.45 -5.24
C SER A 133 -4.83 4.53 -6.26
N ILE A 134 -5.80 5.04 -6.99
CA ILE A 134 -6.51 4.31 -8.03
C ILE A 134 -6.16 4.94 -9.37
N ASN A 135 -5.46 4.17 -10.22
CA ASN A 135 -4.93 4.63 -11.51
C ASN A 135 -4.05 5.88 -11.35
N GLU A 136 -4.45 7.01 -11.90
CA GLU A 136 -3.74 8.28 -11.90
C GLU A 136 -4.08 9.23 -10.72
N VAL A 137 -4.81 8.74 -9.73
CA VAL A 137 -5.23 9.54 -8.56
C VAL A 137 -4.23 9.43 -7.42
#